data_9f879a668edc258424e289327a917a42
#
_entry.id   9f879a668edc258424e289327a917a42
#
_cell.length_a   1.000
_cell.length_b   1.000
_cell.length_c   1.000
_cell.angle_alpha   90.00
_cell.angle_beta   90.00
_cell.angle_gamma   90.00
#
_symmetry.space_group_name_H-M   'P 1'
#
loop_
_entity.id
_entity.type
_entity.pdbx_description
1 polymer ?
#
loop_
_entity_poly.entity_id
_entity_poly.type
_entity_poly.pdbx_seq_one_letter_code
_entity_poly.pdbx_strand_id
1 'polypeptide(L)'
;QAYPEIVTHHELDVIGYPKISITKIAAGNPLGFTITIAVVPDIALPDYFEIAKEINAAKESKEVTDEEVTKQIEEILRQKFAYERLQSKAKKNAADAEHVHGENCDHDHEHEEPEATIEDAKDIPLPELTDEYVATLGKPGQFTSVEDFKSKIREHLTVEKARNVDSAHRAKITDSIIEKSVMEL
;
A
#
# COMPACT_ATOMS: atom_id res chain seq x y z
N GLN A 1 -4.75 -2.89 44.06
CA GLN A 1 -4.54 -4.33 44.39
C GLN A 1 -5.81 -5.16 44.15
N ALA A 2 -7.04 -4.68 44.49
CA ALA A 2 -8.28 -5.43 44.35
C ALA A 2 -8.64 -5.78 42.88
N TYR A 3 -8.34 -4.92 41.88
CA TYR A 3 -8.70 -5.16 40.48
C TYR A 3 -8.03 -6.42 39.88
N PRO A 4 -6.71 -6.62 39.98
CA PRO A 4 -6.10 -7.83 39.49
C PRO A 4 -6.64 -9.12 40.15
N GLU A 5 -6.93 -9.05 41.44
CA GLU A 5 -7.49 -10.17 42.20
C GLU A 5 -8.90 -10.55 41.70
N ILE A 6 -9.74 -9.55 41.39
CA ILE A 6 -11.09 -9.75 40.83
C ILE A 6 -10.99 -10.39 39.44
N VAL A 7 -10.12 -9.87 38.55
CA VAL A 7 -9.92 -10.39 37.20
C VAL A 7 -9.45 -11.84 37.23
N THR A 8 -8.46 -12.15 38.10
CA THR A 8 -7.94 -13.52 38.24
C THR A 8 -8.97 -14.47 38.85
N HIS A 9 -9.75 -14.01 39.86
CA HIS A 9 -10.78 -14.83 40.50
C HIS A 9 -11.93 -15.19 39.57
N HIS A 10 -12.27 -14.31 38.66
CA HIS A 10 -13.34 -14.54 37.67
C HIS A 10 -12.85 -15.05 36.33
N GLU A 11 -11.55 -15.32 36.17
CA GLU A 11 -10.92 -15.83 34.95
C GLU A 11 -11.29 -15.00 33.71
N LEU A 12 -11.32 -13.65 33.84
CA LEU A 12 -11.75 -12.73 32.79
C LEU A 12 -10.58 -12.35 31.89
N ASP A 13 -10.74 -12.56 30.58
CA ASP A 13 -9.84 -12.02 29.53
C ASP A 13 -10.21 -10.57 29.24
N VAL A 14 -9.49 -9.64 29.87
CA VAL A 14 -9.77 -8.20 29.81
C VAL A 14 -9.03 -7.52 28.69
N ILE A 15 -9.74 -6.65 27.96
CA ILE A 15 -9.18 -5.78 26.91
C ILE A 15 -9.19 -4.34 27.40
N GLY A 16 -8.01 -3.68 27.32
CA GLY A 16 -7.88 -2.25 27.59
C GLY A 16 -7.87 -1.90 29.09
N TYR A 17 -8.22 -0.64 29.39
CA TYR A 17 -8.17 -0.11 30.74
C TYR A 17 -9.55 -0.16 31.41
N PRO A 18 -9.62 -0.56 32.71
CA PRO A 18 -10.87 -0.57 33.47
C PRO A 18 -11.38 0.87 33.72
N LYS A 19 -12.69 1.06 33.59
CA LYS A 19 -13.36 2.28 34.06
C LYS A 19 -13.85 2.05 35.48
N ILE A 20 -13.23 2.72 36.46
CA ILE A 20 -13.54 2.58 37.88
C ILE A 20 -14.40 3.76 38.33
N SER A 21 -15.57 3.47 38.93
CA SER A 21 -16.46 4.46 39.52
C SER A 21 -16.64 4.13 41.02
N ILE A 22 -16.30 5.06 41.90
CA ILE A 22 -16.50 4.92 43.34
C ILE A 22 -17.97 5.19 43.65
N THR A 23 -18.64 4.20 44.22
CA THR A 23 -20.09 4.29 44.55
C THR A 23 -20.32 4.61 46.02
N LYS A 24 -19.41 4.26 46.92
CA LYS A 24 -19.52 4.53 48.35
C LYS A 24 -18.13 4.75 48.98
N ILE A 25 -17.98 5.90 49.60
CA ILE A 25 -16.79 6.24 50.38
C ILE A 25 -17.23 6.96 51.65
N ALA A 26 -17.13 6.32 52.79
CA ALA A 26 -17.42 6.92 54.08
C ALA A 26 -16.54 6.31 55.16
N ALA A 27 -16.06 7.15 56.09
CA ALA A 27 -15.25 6.67 57.19
C ALA A 27 -15.99 5.64 58.06
N GLY A 28 -15.35 4.50 58.35
CA GLY A 28 -15.96 3.40 59.10
C GLY A 28 -16.92 2.50 58.33
N ASN A 29 -17.14 2.75 57.03
CA ASN A 29 -17.95 1.87 56.15
C ASN A 29 -17.04 1.21 55.07
N PRO A 30 -17.43 0.04 54.56
CA PRO A 30 -16.70 -0.56 53.45
C PRO A 30 -16.76 0.32 52.21
N LEU A 31 -15.61 0.35 51.46
CA LEU A 31 -15.50 1.03 50.17
C LEU A 31 -16.33 0.30 49.14
N GLY A 32 -17.23 1.04 48.46
CA GLY A 32 -17.99 0.54 47.31
C GLY A 32 -17.44 1.12 46.01
N PHE A 33 -17.25 0.30 45.02
CA PHE A 33 -16.86 0.73 43.67
C PHE A 33 -17.42 -0.21 42.61
N THR A 34 -17.61 0.34 41.41
CA THR A 34 -18.00 -0.40 40.21
C THR A 34 -16.87 -0.33 39.21
N ILE A 35 -16.49 -1.47 38.68
CA ILE A 35 -15.48 -1.58 37.60
C ILE A 35 -16.20 -2.04 36.34
N THR A 36 -16.09 -1.25 35.29
CA THR A 36 -16.56 -1.61 33.94
C THR A 36 -15.35 -1.95 33.11
N ILE A 37 -15.35 -3.14 32.55
CA ILE A 37 -14.25 -3.70 31.74
C ILE A 37 -14.83 -4.26 30.43
N ALA A 38 -14.05 -4.18 29.35
CA ALA A 38 -14.33 -4.94 28.14
C ALA A 38 -13.63 -6.29 28.25
N VAL A 39 -14.30 -7.35 27.89
CA VAL A 39 -13.78 -8.71 27.85
C VAL A 39 -13.74 -9.22 26.41
N VAL A 40 -12.86 -10.18 26.11
CA VAL A 40 -12.84 -10.85 24.80
C VAL A 40 -14.13 -11.63 24.66
N PRO A 41 -14.93 -11.42 23.58
CA PRO A 41 -16.14 -12.19 23.37
C PRO A 41 -15.81 -13.62 22.97
N ASP A 42 -16.73 -14.55 23.25
CA ASP A 42 -16.66 -15.90 22.72
C ASP A 42 -16.86 -15.88 21.22
N ILE A 43 -15.88 -16.43 20.47
CA ILE A 43 -15.90 -16.48 19.01
C ILE A 43 -16.21 -17.90 18.56
N ALA A 44 -17.36 -18.09 17.94
CA ALA A 44 -17.69 -19.35 17.28
C ALA A 44 -17.11 -19.33 15.85
N LEU A 45 -16.04 -20.08 15.62
CA LEU A 45 -15.42 -20.21 14.30
C LEU A 45 -16.25 -21.15 13.41
N PRO A 46 -16.42 -20.81 12.12
CA PRO A 46 -17.03 -21.71 11.13
C PRO A 46 -16.10 -22.88 10.78
N ASP A 47 -16.56 -23.80 9.94
CA ASP A 47 -15.67 -24.82 9.36
C ASP A 47 -14.68 -24.17 8.37
N TYR A 48 -13.55 -23.74 8.92
CA TYR A 48 -12.50 -23.07 8.15
C TYR A 48 -11.77 -24.03 7.19
N PHE A 49 -11.86 -25.34 7.36
CA PHE A 49 -11.30 -26.31 6.42
C PHE A 49 -12.09 -26.36 5.12
N GLU A 50 -13.43 -26.37 5.19
CA GLU A 50 -14.26 -26.32 3.99
C GLU A 50 -14.09 -24.99 3.26
N ILE A 51 -14.09 -23.87 3.97
CA ILE A 51 -13.85 -22.53 3.40
C ILE A 51 -12.50 -22.48 2.68
N ALA A 52 -11.43 -22.94 3.32
CA ALA A 52 -10.11 -22.97 2.73
C ALA A 52 -10.05 -23.86 1.48
N LYS A 53 -10.75 -24.99 1.48
CA LYS A 53 -10.82 -25.91 0.35
C LYS A 53 -11.52 -25.29 -0.86
N GLU A 54 -12.64 -24.62 -0.66
CA GLU A 54 -13.36 -23.90 -1.72
C GLU A 54 -12.49 -22.79 -2.35
N ILE A 55 -11.87 -21.97 -1.51
CA ILE A 55 -11.03 -20.86 -1.98
C ILE A 55 -9.75 -21.36 -2.66
N ASN A 56 -9.16 -22.46 -2.17
CA ASN A 56 -8.01 -23.12 -2.80
C ASN A 56 -8.33 -23.64 -4.21
N ALA A 57 -9.55 -24.13 -4.43
CA ALA A 57 -9.98 -24.59 -5.76
C ALA A 57 -10.09 -23.45 -6.79
N ALA A 58 -10.34 -22.22 -6.34
CA ALA A 58 -10.45 -21.02 -7.16
C ALA A 58 -9.18 -20.17 -7.18
N LYS A 59 -8.01 -20.74 -6.85
CA LYS A 59 -6.75 -20.00 -6.80
C LYS A 59 -6.34 -19.47 -8.17
N GLU A 60 -6.00 -18.18 -8.23
CA GLU A 60 -5.55 -17.53 -9.46
C GLU A 60 -4.18 -18.03 -9.94
N SER A 61 -3.96 -18.02 -11.27
CA SER A 61 -2.67 -18.40 -11.84
C SER A 61 -1.58 -17.40 -11.46
N LYS A 62 -0.39 -17.92 -11.19
CA LYS A 62 0.82 -17.13 -10.91
C LYS A 62 1.66 -16.88 -12.17
N GLU A 63 1.24 -17.42 -13.31
CA GLU A 63 1.97 -17.27 -14.57
C GLU A 63 1.89 -15.84 -15.09
N VAL A 64 3.03 -15.32 -15.53
CA VAL A 64 3.14 -14.00 -16.15
C VAL A 64 3.05 -14.15 -17.66
N THR A 65 2.12 -13.44 -18.28
CA THR A 65 1.95 -13.44 -19.74
C THR A 65 2.87 -12.43 -20.42
N ASP A 66 3.15 -12.63 -21.69
CA ASP A 66 3.95 -11.68 -22.49
C ASP A 66 3.29 -10.32 -22.62
N GLU A 67 1.94 -10.28 -22.59
CA GLU A 67 1.18 -9.05 -22.58
C GLU A 67 1.39 -8.24 -21.28
N GLU A 68 1.46 -8.91 -20.14
CA GLU A 68 1.75 -8.26 -18.85
C GLU A 68 3.16 -7.67 -18.83
N VAL A 69 4.14 -8.40 -19.38
CA VAL A 69 5.52 -7.91 -19.52
C VAL A 69 5.56 -6.67 -20.41
N THR A 70 4.86 -6.70 -21.55
CA THR A 70 4.82 -5.58 -22.50
C THR A 70 4.20 -4.35 -21.85
N LYS A 71 3.06 -4.50 -21.18
CA LYS A 71 2.39 -3.41 -20.46
C LYS A 71 3.29 -2.79 -19.39
N GLN A 72 3.98 -3.61 -18.61
CA GLN A 72 4.89 -3.12 -17.58
C GLN A 72 6.06 -2.34 -18.17
N ILE A 73 6.60 -2.81 -19.29
CA ILE A 73 7.65 -2.09 -20.02
C ILE A 73 7.13 -0.74 -20.52
N GLU A 74 5.96 -0.70 -21.15
CA GLU A 74 5.32 0.55 -21.58
C GLU A 74 5.12 1.53 -20.42
N GLU A 75 4.70 1.06 -19.28
CA GLU A 75 4.49 1.88 -18.10
C GLU A 75 5.82 2.48 -17.58
N ILE A 76 6.87 1.67 -17.52
CA ILE A 76 8.22 2.14 -17.14
C ILE A 76 8.72 3.21 -18.12
N LEU A 77 8.52 3.00 -19.42
CA LEU A 77 8.91 3.96 -20.45
C LEU A 77 8.14 5.28 -20.31
N ARG A 78 6.83 5.23 -20.07
CA ARG A 78 6.00 6.41 -19.85
C ARG A 78 6.43 7.18 -18.60
N GLN A 79 6.68 6.50 -17.49
CA GLN A 79 7.13 7.12 -16.26
C GLN A 79 8.49 7.81 -16.44
N LYS A 80 9.43 7.16 -17.11
CA LYS A 80 10.74 7.76 -17.40
C LYS A 80 10.60 8.99 -18.29
N PHE A 81 9.83 8.90 -19.35
CA PHE A 81 9.63 10.01 -20.27
C PHE A 81 8.96 11.20 -19.58
N ALA A 82 7.96 10.96 -18.74
CA ALA A 82 7.34 11.99 -17.92
C ALA A 82 8.37 12.67 -16.99
N TYR A 83 9.21 11.87 -16.35
CA TYR A 83 10.27 12.39 -15.48
C TYR A 83 11.31 13.22 -16.24
N GLU A 84 11.79 12.79 -17.42
CA GLU A 84 12.73 13.53 -18.27
C GLU A 84 12.14 14.86 -18.75
N ARG A 85 10.83 14.87 -19.05
CA ARG A 85 10.12 16.09 -19.45
C ARG A 85 10.01 17.08 -18.29
N LEU A 86 9.71 16.61 -17.09
CA LEU A 86 9.72 17.46 -15.88
C LEU A 86 11.10 18.01 -15.60
N GLN A 87 12.15 17.21 -15.73
CA GLN A 87 13.52 17.62 -15.50
C GLN A 87 13.98 18.66 -16.54
N SER A 88 13.59 18.52 -17.80
CA SER A 88 13.92 19.49 -18.85
C SER A 88 13.15 20.80 -18.68
N LYS A 89 11.89 20.78 -18.21
CA LYS A 89 11.15 22.00 -17.84
C LYS A 89 11.78 22.70 -16.65
N ALA A 90 12.15 21.96 -15.60
CA ALA A 90 12.83 22.53 -14.43
C ALA A 90 14.17 23.18 -14.79
N LYS A 91 14.96 22.58 -15.69
CA LYS A 91 16.21 23.15 -16.18
C LYS A 91 15.99 24.42 -17.00
N LYS A 92 14.95 24.49 -17.83
CA LYS A 92 14.59 25.70 -18.58
C LYS A 92 14.18 26.82 -17.65
N ASN A 93 13.32 26.55 -16.67
CA ASN A 93 12.89 27.55 -15.70
C ASN A 93 14.05 28.06 -14.83
N ALA A 94 15.03 27.20 -14.50
CA ALA A 94 16.23 27.60 -13.78
C ALA A 94 17.16 28.48 -14.64
N ALA A 95 17.25 28.23 -15.95
CA ALA A 95 18.03 29.04 -16.88
C ALA A 95 17.38 30.42 -17.15
N ASP A 96 16.06 30.49 -17.18
CA ASP A 96 15.31 31.77 -17.30
C ASP A 96 15.36 32.58 -16.00
N ALA A 97 15.56 31.95 -14.84
CA ALA A 97 15.70 32.64 -13.56
C ALA A 97 17.08 33.34 -13.38
N GLU A 98 18.09 33.00 -14.18
CA GLU A 98 19.39 33.72 -14.22
C GLU A 98 19.37 35.03 -15.04
N HIS A 99 18.25 35.36 -15.69
CA HIS A 99 18.10 36.68 -16.29
C HIS A 99 17.85 37.72 -15.20
N VAL A 100 18.89 38.52 -14.95
CA VAL A 100 18.89 39.72 -14.09
C VAL A 100 17.81 40.68 -14.58
N HIS A 101 16.76 40.87 -13.80
CA HIS A 101 15.71 41.86 -14.06
C HIS A 101 16.30 43.26 -13.95
N GLY A 102 16.44 43.92 -15.09
CA GLY A 102 16.66 45.37 -15.15
C GLY A 102 15.33 46.07 -14.76
N GLU A 103 15.46 47.26 -14.17
CA GLU A 103 14.43 48.06 -13.49
C GLU A 103 13.19 48.48 -14.32
N ASN A 104 12.84 47.81 -15.43
CA ASN A 104 11.70 48.21 -16.26
C ASN A 104 11.02 47.06 -17.01
N CYS A 105 10.78 45.92 -16.37
CA CYS A 105 9.99 44.82 -16.95
C CYS A 105 8.65 44.68 -16.24
N ASP A 106 7.64 45.38 -16.81
CA ASP A 106 6.22 45.21 -16.48
C ASP A 106 5.69 44.03 -17.31
N HIS A 107 5.83 42.78 -16.79
CA HIS A 107 5.24 41.60 -17.36
C HIS A 107 4.50 40.83 -16.26
N ASP A 108 3.19 40.85 -16.40
CA ASP A 108 2.23 40.05 -15.64
C ASP A 108 2.46 38.60 -16.05
N HIS A 109 3.26 37.87 -15.28
CA HIS A 109 3.43 36.43 -15.44
C HIS A 109 2.42 35.75 -14.54
N GLU A 110 1.26 35.38 -15.11
CA GLU A 110 0.44 34.34 -14.54
C GLU A 110 1.29 33.06 -14.52
N HIS A 111 1.80 32.71 -13.35
CA HIS A 111 2.41 31.41 -13.08
C HIS A 111 1.28 30.36 -13.02
N GLU A 112 0.81 29.93 -14.19
CA GLU A 112 0.17 28.62 -14.28
C GLU A 112 1.24 27.58 -13.96
N GLU A 113 1.22 27.07 -12.73
CA GLU A 113 1.93 25.85 -12.39
C GLU A 113 1.32 24.71 -13.25
N PRO A 114 2.05 24.15 -14.23
CA PRO A 114 1.52 23.04 -14.98
C PRO A 114 1.55 21.80 -14.06
N GLU A 115 0.43 21.47 -13.46
CA GLU A 115 0.18 20.12 -12.96
C GLU A 115 0.30 19.16 -14.15
N ALA A 116 1.51 18.65 -14.38
CA ALA A 116 1.71 17.55 -15.32
C ALA A 116 1.13 16.30 -14.70
N THR A 117 -0.15 16.08 -14.94
CA THR A 117 -0.84 14.85 -14.56
C THR A 117 -0.31 13.71 -15.43
N ILE A 118 -0.24 12.51 -14.86
CA ILE A 118 0.14 11.26 -15.55
C ILE A 118 -0.76 11.00 -16.79
N GLU A 119 -1.91 11.66 -16.87
CA GLU A 119 -2.85 11.59 -18.00
C GLU A 119 -2.31 12.20 -19.29
N ASP A 120 -1.46 13.22 -19.23
CA ASP A 120 -0.83 13.85 -20.40
C ASP A 120 0.20 12.95 -21.12
N ALA A 121 0.58 11.82 -20.48
CA ALA A 121 1.57 10.90 -21.03
C ALA A 121 0.95 9.78 -21.90
N LYS A 122 -0.38 9.69 -22.00
CA LYS A 122 -1.05 8.60 -22.74
C LYS A 122 -0.95 8.74 -24.27
N ASP A 123 -0.87 9.96 -24.77
CA ASP A 123 -0.86 10.27 -26.21
C ASP A 123 0.54 10.48 -26.81
N ILE A 124 1.59 10.25 -26.02
CA ILE A 124 2.96 10.48 -26.49
C ILE A 124 3.50 9.19 -27.14
N PRO A 125 4.03 9.23 -28.36
CA PRO A 125 4.64 8.08 -28.99
C PRO A 125 5.84 7.63 -28.12
N LEU A 126 5.79 6.37 -27.68
CA LEU A 126 6.86 5.77 -26.90
C LEU A 126 8.10 5.60 -27.80
N PRO A 127 9.30 5.88 -27.29
CA PRO A 127 10.52 5.63 -28.04
C PRO A 127 10.66 4.13 -28.33
N GLU A 128 11.27 3.81 -29.48
CA GLU A 128 11.59 2.43 -29.82
C GLU A 128 12.56 1.85 -28.78
N LEU A 129 12.29 0.62 -28.38
CA LEU A 129 13.10 -0.11 -27.41
C LEU A 129 14.38 -0.60 -28.10
N THR A 130 15.44 0.19 -28.04
CA THR A 130 16.76 -0.17 -28.54
C THR A 130 17.70 -0.54 -27.38
N ASP A 131 18.74 -1.32 -27.65
CA ASP A 131 19.72 -1.71 -26.62
C ASP A 131 20.40 -0.48 -25.98
N GLU A 132 20.66 0.54 -26.78
CA GLU A 132 21.22 1.82 -26.31
C GLU A 132 20.27 2.54 -25.36
N TYR A 133 18.97 2.54 -25.68
CA TYR A 133 17.97 3.17 -24.84
C TYR A 133 17.78 2.41 -23.54
N VAL A 134 17.73 1.08 -23.59
CA VAL A 134 17.62 0.20 -22.43
C VAL A 134 18.77 0.41 -21.45
N ALA A 135 20.00 0.59 -21.94
CA ALA A 135 21.14 0.90 -21.09
C ALA A 135 20.99 2.20 -20.27
N THR A 136 20.11 3.10 -20.68
CA THR A 136 19.79 4.35 -19.96
C THR A 136 18.63 4.19 -18.93
N LEU A 137 17.89 3.08 -18.95
CA LEU A 137 16.72 2.87 -18.09
C LEU A 137 17.06 2.55 -16.64
N GLY A 138 18.29 2.11 -16.36
CA GLY A 138 18.73 1.75 -15.02
C GLY A 138 20.08 2.34 -14.62
N LYS A 139 20.71 1.71 -13.64
CA LYS A 139 22.10 2.04 -13.30
C LYS A 139 23.02 1.58 -14.43
N PRO A 140 24.15 2.26 -14.66
CA PRO A 140 25.12 1.87 -15.68
C PRO A 140 25.49 0.39 -15.56
N GLY A 141 25.29 -0.39 -16.65
CA GLY A 141 25.58 -1.82 -16.69
C GLY A 141 24.49 -2.74 -16.10
N GLN A 142 23.35 -2.19 -15.69
CA GLN A 142 22.24 -3.00 -15.16
C GLN A 142 21.51 -3.78 -16.25
N PHE A 143 21.33 -3.17 -17.42
CA PHE A 143 20.70 -3.78 -18.58
C PHE A 143 21.64 -3.71 -19.77
N THR A 144 21.87 -4.86 -20.42
CA THR A 144 22.83 -4.98 -21.53
C THR A 144 22.16 -5.05 -22.90
N SER A 145 20.91 -5.51 -22.95
CA SER A 145 20.12 -5.62 -24.16
C SER A 145 18.62 -5.56 -23.85
N VAL A 146 17.80 -5.38 -24.89
CA VAL A 146 16.34 -5.44 -24.79
C VAL A 146 15.87 -6.78 -24.26
N GLU A 147 16.51 -7.88 -24.65
CA GLU A 147 16.16 -9.23 -24.17
C GLU A 147 16.47 -9.42 -22.68
N ASP A 148 17.64 -8.96 -22.24
CA ASP A 148 18.04 -8.97 -20.82
C ASP A 148 17.06 -8.15 -19.98
N PHE A 149 16.67 -6.97 -20.47
CA PHE A 149 15.67 -6.12 -19.82
C PHE A 149 14.32 -6.81 -19.69
N LYS A 150 13.79 -7.37 -20.78
CA LYS A 150 12.52 -8.13 -20.78
C LYS A 150 12.56 -9.33 -19.84
N SER A 151 13.69 -10.04 -19.81
CA SER A 151 13.88 -11.20 -18.91
C SER A 151 13.84 -10.79 -17.45
N LYS A 152 14.54 -9.72 -17.07
CA LYS A 152 14.55 -9.19 -15.69
C LYS A 152 13.19 -8.64 -15.27
N ILE A 153 12.46 -7.97 -16.17
CA ILE A 153 11.08 -7.52 -15.89
C ILE A 153 10.16 -8.72 -15.68
N ARG A 154 10.28 -9.76 -16.52
CA ARG A 154 9.48 -10.99 -16.36
C ARG A 154 9.77 -11.67 -15.02
N GLU A 155 11.04 -11.79 -14.66
CA GLU A 155 11.44 -12.36 -13.37
C GLU A 155 10.88 -11.57 -12.20
N HIS A 156 10.99 -10.24 -12.23
CA HIS A 156 10.42 -9.35 -11.22
C HIS A 156 8.90 -9.50 -11.10
N LEU A 157 8.19 -9.46 -12.25
CA LEU A 157 6.74 -9.64 -12.30
C LEU A 157 6.31 -11.01 -11.78
N THR A 158 7.09 -12.06 -12.06
CA THR A 158 6.79 -13.42 -11.58
C THR A 158 6.84 -13.48 -10.05
N VAL A 159 7.88 -12.89 -9.46
CA VAL A 159 8.02 -12.83 -7.99
C VAL A 159 6.92 -11.98 -7.37
N GLU A 160 6.66 -10.82 -7.95
CA GLU A 160 5.64 -9.89 -7.46
C GLU A 160 4.22 -10.48 -7.58
N LYS A 161 3.86 -11.01 -8.74
CA LYS A 161 2.56 -11.67 -8.97
C LYS A 161 2.36 -12.86 -8.04
N ALA A 162 3.38 -13.70 -7.85
CA ALA A 162 3.32 -14.80 -6.91
C ALA A 162 3.03 -14.32 -5.49
N ARG A 163 3.70 -13.26 -5.04
CA ARG A 163 3.50 -12.66 -3.72
C ARG A 163 2.11 -12.05 -3.58
N ASN A 164 1.65 -11.32 -4.60
CA ASN A 164 0.34 -10.67 -4.59
C ASN A 164 -0.79 -11.70 -4.60
N VAL A 165 -0.70 -12.75 -5.43
CA VAL A 165 -1.68 -13.84 -5.47
C VAL A 165 -1.73 -14.58 -4.13
N ASP A 166 -0.58 -14.88 -3.51
CA ASP A 166 -0.56 -15.55 -2.20
C ASP A 166 -1.10 -14.66 -1.08
N SER A 167 -0.82 -13.35 -1.12
CA SER A 167 -1.34 -12.39 -0.15
C SER A 167 -2.85 -12.22 -0.29
N ALA A 168 -3.35 -12.01 -1.51
CA ALA A 168 -4.78 -11.89 -1.80
C ALA A 168 -5.54 -13.19 -1.45
N HIS A 169 -4.93 -14.34 -1.71
CA HIS A 169 -5.51 -15.64 -1.38
C HIS A 169 -5.66 -15.83 0.14
N ARG A 170 -4.62 -15.46 0.92
CA ARG A 170 -4.69 -15.50 2.39
C ARG A 170 -5.75 -14.53 2.92
N ALA A 171 -5.83 -13.32 2.37
CA ALA A 171 -6.84 -12.35 2.74
C ALA A 171 -8.25 -12.89 2.50
N LYS A 172 -8.53 -13.44 1.30
CA LYS A 172 -9.84 -14.05 0.98
C LYS A 172 -10.25 -15.15 1.97
N ILE A 173 -9.31 -16.01 2.37
CA ILE A 173 -9.58 -17.06 3.38
C ILE A 173 -9.92 -16.43 4.73
N THR A 174 -9.11 -15.46 5.19
CA THR A 174 -9.30 -14.79 6.47
C THR A 174 -10.64 -14.04 6.50
N ASP A 175 -10.94 -13.27 5.46
CA ASP A 175 -12.18 -12.50 5.35
C ASP A 175 -13.41 -13.43 5.37
N SER A 176 -13.36 -14.54 4.63
CA SER A 176 -14.45 -15.52 4.61
C SER A 176 -14.65 -16.22 5.97
N ILE A 177 -13.58 -16.45 6.72
CA ILE A 177 -13.67 -17.00 8.09
C ILE A 177 -14.31 -15.95 9.01
N ILE A 178 -13.87 -14.68 8.92
CA ILE A 178 -14.42 -13.58 9.73
C ILE A 178 -15.91 -13.40 9.45
N GLU A 179 -16.31 -13.33 8.18
CA GLU A 179 -17.71 -13.15 7.77
C GLU A 179 -18.63 -14.26 8.27
N LYS A 180 -18.14 -15.50 8.31
CA LYS A 180 -18.90 -16.67 8.75
C LYS A 180 -18.77 -16.96 10.25
N SER A 181 -17.90 -16.22 10.96
CA SER A 181 -17.75 -16.33 12.41
C SER A 181 -18.88 -15.59 13.13
N VAL A 182 -19.35 -16.19 14.23
CA VAL A 182 -20.35 -15.55 15.10
C VAL A 182 -19.64 -14.95 16.30
N MET A 183 -19.76 -13.63 16.47
CA MET A 183 -19.23 -12.88 17.61
C MET A 183 -20.34 -12.04 18.21
N GLU A 184 -20.53 -12.14 19.52
CA GLU A 184 -21.40 -11.24 20.27
C GLU A 184 -20.56 -10.04 20.75
N LEU A 185 -20.77 -8.86 20.14
CA LEU A 185 -20.09 -7.60 20.48
C LEU A 185 -20.96 -6.70 21.33
#